data_4bbc4638b15f747af1d5862a69c7e16e
#
_entry.id   4bbc4638b15f747af1d5862a69c7e16e
#
_cell.length_a   1.000
_cell.length_b   1.000
_cell.length_c   1.000
_cell.angle_alpha   90.00
_cell.angle_beta   90.00
_cell.angle_gamma   90.00
#
_symmetry.space_group_name_H-M   'P 1'
#
loop_
_entity.id
_entity.type
_entity.pdbx_description
1 polymer ?
#
loop_
_entity_poly.entity_id
_entity_poly.type
_entity_poly.pdbx_seq_one_letter_code
_entity_poly.pdbx_strand_id
1 'polypeptide(L)'
;MTPPRRKGAQKATRGVRELVPGFEAENDLERRVVEDSVLLEGLAWGKPREGHPEGSVGAHVADLLRAIESWGERGARRSELRFLALVHDALKYKVKEWLPRTGENHHAMRARRFAEGYTDDERLLATLELHDKPYSIWRHARRTGESHDRAVEEMIDRVPDRKLFLRFVELDGSTEGKRPEPVEWVRSELAERRDGA
;
A
#
# COMPACT_ATOMS: atom_id res chain seq x y z
N MET A 1 -44.48 -29.14 -1.38
CA MET A 1 -44.02 -28.18 -0.35
C MET A 1 -42.58 -27.77 -0.72
N THR A 2 -42.41 -26.56 -1.22
CA THR A 2 -41.10 -26.02 -1.62
C THR A 2 -40.46 -25.38 -0.41
N PRO A 3 -39.19 -25.66 -0.04
CA PRO A 3 -38.56 -25.06 1.12
C PRO A 3 -38.30 -23.56 0.88
N PRO A 4 -38.39 -22.72 1.92
CA PRO A 4 -38.21 -21.30 1.78
C PRO A 4 -36.75 -20.96 1.44
N ARG A 5 -36.52 -20.17 0.37
CA ARG A 5 -35.22 -19.54 0.06
C ARG A 5 -34.78 -18.68 1.25
N ARG A 6 -33.69 -19.05 1.89
CA ARG A 6 -32.99 -18.19 2.84
C ARG A 6 -32.52 -16.95 2.09
N LYS A 7 -33.14 -15.82 2.33
CA LYS A 7 -32.60 -14.50 1.98
C LYS A 7 -31.33 -14.31 2.82
N GLY A 8 -30.17 -14.47 2.19
CA GLY A 8 -28.92 -14.02 2.77
C GLY A 8 -29.05 -12.52 3.04
N ALA A 9 -28.95 -12.11 4.29
CA ALA A 9 -28.87 -10.70 4.64
C ALA A 9 -27.63 -10.13 3.95
N GLN A 10 -27.81 -9.31 2.91
CA GLN A 10 -26.78 -8.51 2.31
C GLN A 10 -26.26 -7.59 3.41
N LYS A 11 -25.05 -7.89 3.91
CA LYS A 11 -24.37 -7.03 4.88
C LYS A 11 -24.19 -5.68 4.18
N ALA A 12 -24.84 -4.64 4.68
CA ALA A 12 -24.71 -3.30 4.12
C ALA A 12 -23.23 -2.95 4.05
N THR A 13 -22.70 -2.74 2.85
CA THR A 13 -21.31 -2.37 2.63
C THR A 13 -21.13 -0.96 3.17
N ARG A 14 -20.23 -0.78 4.15
CA ARG A 14 -19.88 0.54 4.66
C ARG A 14 -19.30 1.38 3.53
N GLY A 15 -19.72 2.64 3.45
CA GLY A 15 -19.15 3.58 2.50
C GLY A 15 -17.72 3.98 2.89
N VAL A 16 -16.95 4.45 1.91
CA VAL A 16 -15.54 4.86 2.13
C VAL A 16 -15.40 5.90 3.26
N ARG A 17 -16.33 6.82 3.43
CA ARG A 17 -16.28 7.85 4.48
C ARG A 17 -16.37 7.28 5.91
N GLU A 18 -17.02 6.13 6.08
CA GLU A 18 -17.07 5.43 7.37
C GLU A 18 -15.78 4.65 7.64
N LEU A 19 -15.13 4.17 6.58
CA LEU A 19 -13.92 3.33 6.66
C LEU A 19 -12.66 4.17 6.76
N VAL A 20 -12.63 5.33 6.09
CA VAL A 20 -11.50 6.26 6.04
C VAL A 20 -11.99 7.63 6.53
N PRO A 21 -11.91 7.91 7.83
CA PRO A 21 -12.38 9.17 8.41
C PRO A 21 -11.76 10.40 7.73
N GLY A 22 -12.59 11.33 7.31
CA GLY A 22 -12.16 12.57 6.66
C GLY A 22 -11.85 12.44 5.17
N PHE A 23 -12.07 11.26 4.57
CA PHE A 23 -11.84 11.09 3.14
C PHE A 23 -12.90 11.84 2.31
N GLU A 24 -12.38 12.61 1.35
CA GLU A 24 -13.12 13.15 0.22
C GLU A 24 -12.31 12.92 -1.05
N ALA A 25 -12.97 12.42 -2.11
CA ALA A 25 -12.30 12.16 -3.38
C ALA A 25 -11.96 13.48 -4.09
N GLU A 26 -10.70 13.67 -4.46
CA GLU A 26 -10.18 14.87 -5.11
C GLU A 26 -10.17 14.78 -6.64
N ASN A 27 -10.26 13.57 -7.19
CA ASN A 27 -10.19 13.32 -8.64
C ASN A 27 -11.07 12.14 -9.06
N ASP A 28 -11.20 11.92 -10.39
CA ASP A 28 -12.04 10.86 -10.94
C ASP A 28 -11.50 9.46 -10.66
N LEU A 29 -10.18 9.29 -10.57
CA LEU A 29 -9.55 8.02 -10.26
C LEU A 29 -9.91 7.59 -8.84
N GLU A 30 -9.81 8.50 -7.88
CA GLU A 30 -10.23 8.25 -6.50
C GLU A 30 -11.73 7.94 -6.42
N ARG A 31 -12.58 8.71 -7.12
CA ARG A 31 -14.04 8.46 -7.14
C ARG A 31 -14.36 7.06 -7.62
N ARG A 32 -13.75 6.60 -8.71
CA ARG A 32 -13.99 5.28 -9.27
C ARG A 32 -13.50 4.15 -8.35
N VAL A 33 -12.30 4.28 -7.80
CA VAL A 33 -11.71 3.20 -7.01
C VAL A 33 -12.43 2.99 -5.68
N VAL A 34 -12.93 4.05 -5.04
CA VAL A 34 -13.62 3.94 -3.73
C VAL A 34 -15.07 3.44 -3.81
N GLU A 35 -15.61 3.26 -5.03
CA GLU A 35 -16.88 2.61 -5.26
C GLU A 35 -16.74 1.08 -5.33
N ASP A 36 -15.53 0.56 -5.51
CA ASP A 36 -15.28 -0.87 -5.64
C ASP A 36 -15.44 -1.60 -4.31
N SER A 37 -16.33 -2.59 -4.30
CA SER A 37 -16.62 -3.40 -3.11
C SER A 37 -15.41 -4.17 -2.60
N VAL A 38 -14.46 -4.56 -3.49
CA VAL A 38 -13.21 -5.25 -3.13
C VAL A 38 -12.30 -4.32 -2.33
N LEU A 39 -12.20 -3.04 -2.74
CA LEU A 39 -11.46 -2.04 -1.99
C LEU A 39 -12.12 -1.80 -0.62
N LEU A 40 -13.43 -1.57 -0.60
CA LEU A 40 -14.18 -1.29 0.64
C LEU A 40 -14.06 -2.42 1.65
N GLU A 41 -14.13 -3.68 1.20
CA GLU A 41 -13.89 -4.84 2.06
C GLU A 41 -12.47 -4.83 2.65
N GLY A 42 -11.48 -4.49 1.85
CA GLY A 42 -10.09 -4.37 2.28
C GLY A 42 -9.85 -3.23 3.26
N LEU A 43 -10.43 -2.06 3.03
CA LEU A 43 -10.36 -0.93 3.96
C LEU A 43 -10.97 -1.26 5.33
N ALA A 44 -12.03 -2.09 5.35
CA ALA A 44 -12.65 -2.55 6.59
C ALA A 44 -11.82 -3.59 7.35
N TRP A 45 -10.82 -4.20 6.70
CA TRP A 45 -10.03 -5.30 7.26
C TRP A 45 -8.93 -4.79 8.19
N GLY A 46 -8.61 -5.61 9.19
CA GLY A 46 -7.51 -5.39 10.13
C GLY A 46 -8.00 -5.23 11.56
N LYS A 47 -7.04 -5.38 12.49
CA LYS A 47 -7.22 -5.19 13.93
C LYS A 47 -5.95 -4.56 14.50
N PRO A 48 -6.04 -3.83 15.61
CA PRO A 48 -4.86 -3.29 16.28
C PRO A 48 -3.83 -4.38 16.59
N ARG A 49 -2.57 -4.11 16.29
CA ARG A 49 -1.42 -4.99 16.55
C ARG A 49 -0.13 -4.18 16.58
N GLU A 50 0.97 -4.80 16.99
CA GLU A 50 2.30 -4.18 16.94
C GLU A 50 2.61 -3.66 15.53
N GLY A 51 3.09 -2.43 15.42
CA GLY A 51 3.35 -1.71 14.17
C GLY A 51 2.11 -1.21 13.42
N HIS A 52 0.90 -1.50 13.93
CA HIS A 52 -0.38 -1.06 13.39
C HIS A 52 -1.39 -0.80 14.51
N PRO A 53 -1.15 0.19 15.38
CA PRO A 53 -2.05 0.51 16.50
C PRO A 53 -3.40 1.03 16.02
N GLU A 54 -3.45 1.64 14.84
CA GLU A 54 -4.65 2.17 14.18
C GLU A 54 -5.68 1.08 13.84
N GLY A 55 -5.24 -0.15 13.64
CA GLY A 55 -6.05 -1.34 13.48
C GLY A 55 -6.48 -1.64 12.05
N SER A 56 -7.51 -0.97 11.52
CA SER A 56 -7.99 -1.26 10.15
C SER A 56 -7.12 -0.59 9.08
N VAL A 57 -7.13 -1.17 7.86
CA VAL A 57 -6.47 -0.57 6.70
C VAL A 57 -7.04 0.82 6.42
N GLY A 58 -8.35 1.01 6.58
CA GLY A 58 -8.98 2.32 6.38
C GLY A 58 -8.51 3.39 7.37
N ALA A 59 -8.28 3.02 8.64
CA ALA A 59 -7.69 3.93 9.62
C ALA A 59 -6.25 4.28 9.25
N HIS A 60 -5.45 3.30 8.83
CA HIS A 60 -4.10 3.53 8.30
C HIS A 60 -4.11 4.48 7.10
N VAL A 61 -5.01 4.26 6.14
CA VAL A 61 -5.18 5.18 4.99
C VAL A 61 -5.50 6.60 5.45
N ALA A 62 -6.37 6.78 6.46
CA ALA A 62 -6.67 8.10 6.99
C ALA A 62 -5.42 8.79 7.58
N ASP A 63 -4.53 8.04 8.25
CA ASP A 63 -3.25 8.56 8.75
C ASP A 63 -2.35 9.01 7.61
N LEU A 64 -2.23 8.20 6.54
CA LEU A 64 -1.46 8.56 5.34
C LEU A 64 -2.00 9.82 4.66
N LEU A 65 -3.32 9.95 4.53
CA LEU A 65 -3.93 11.14 3.93
C LEU A 65 -3.66 12.41 4.76
N ARG A 66 -3.68 12.31 6.09
CA ARG A 66 -3.29 13.42 6.98
C ARG A 66 -1.80 13.76 6.83
N ALA A 67 -0.94 12.77 6.69
CA ALA A 67 0.48 12.99 6.43
C ALA A 67 0.71 13.70 5.09
N ILE A 68 0.05 13.27 4.01
CA ILE A 68 0.10 13.95 2.69
C ILE A 68 -0.29 15.42 2.81
N GLU A 69 -1.34 15.72 3.56
CA GLU A 69 -1.78 17.10 3.83
C GLU A 69 -0.71 17.89 4.60
N SER A 70 -0.21 17.33 5.70
CA SER A 70 0.79 17.98 6.55
C SER A 70 2.13 18.22 5.85
N TRP A 71 2.50 17.36 4.90
CA TRP A 71 3.70 17.49 4.09
C TRP A 71 3.55 18.53 2.98
N GLY A 72 2.34 19.06 2.78
CA GLY A 72 2.07 20.10 1.78
C GLY A 72 2.13 19.59 0.34
N GLU A 73 1.93 18.31 0.11
CA GLU A 73 1.93 17.74 -1.25
C GLU A 73 0.85 18.37 -2.13
N ARG A 74 1.19 18.66 -3.40
CA ARG A 74 0.33 19.37 -4.34
C ARG A 74 0.34 18.72 -5.73
N GLY A 75 -0.65 19.08 -6.55
CA GLY A 75 -0.74 18.69 -7.96
C GLY A 75 -0.70 17.18 -8.18
N ALA A 76 0.00 16.76 -9.23
CA ALA A 76 0.08 15.35 -9.62
C ALA A 76 0.64 14.46 -8.50
N ARG A 77 1.69 14.90 -7.79
CA ARG A 77 2.30 14.14 -6.69
C ARG A 77 1.31 13.85 -5.56
N ARG A 78 0.48 14.82 -5.20
CA ARG A 78 -0.60 14.63 -4.23
C ARG A 78 -1.58 13.55 -4.69
N SER A 79 -2.05 13.62 -5.93
CA SER A 79 -3.00 12.64 -6.48
C SER A 79 -2.39 11.24 -6.55
N GLU A 80 -1.13 11.11 -6.96
CA GLU A 80 -0.40 9.84 -7.00
C GLU A 80 -0.29 9.21 -5.62
N LEU A 81 0.17 9.97 -4.61
CA LEU A 81 0.33 9.48 -3.24
C LEU A 81 -1.01 9.08 -2.60
N ARG A 82 -2.09 9.83 -2.85
CA ARG A 82 -3.42 9.51 -2.35
C ARG A 82 -3.97 8.23 -2.95
N PHE A 83 -3.80 8.01 -4.26
CA PHE A 83 -4.18 6.75 -4.91
C PHE A 83 -3.40 5.57 -4.33
N LEU A 84 -2.08 5.70 -4.21
CA LEU A 84 -1.22 4.67 -3.59
C LEU A 84 -1.66 4.37 -2.16
N ALA A 85 -1.94 5.38 -1.36
CA ALA A 85 -2.42 5.23 0.02
C ALA A 85 -3.72 4.42 0.10
N LEU A 86 -4.69 4.68 -0.79
CA LEU A 86 -5.96 3.96 -0.83
C LEU A 86 -5.81 2.47 -1.14
N VAL A 87 -4.85 2.10 -2.00
CA VAL A 87 -4.82 0.78 -2.63
C VAL A 87 -3.77 -0.16 -2.03
N HIS A 88 -2.58 0.35 -1.60
CA HIS A 88 -1.38 -0.48 -1.32
C HIS A 88 -1.65 -1.68 -0.39
N ASP A 89 -2.43 -1.48 0.65
CA ASP A 89 -2.71 -2.47 1.69
C ASP A 89 -4.12 -3.08 1.63
N ALA A 90 -4.99 -2.53 0.79
CA ALA A 90 -6.40 -2.92 0.74
C ALA A 90 -6.63 -4.40 0.36
N LEU A 91 -5.66 -5.06 -0.24
CA LEU A 91 -5.77 -6.47 -0.66
C LEU A 91 -5.13 -7.46 0.34
N LYS A 92 -4.71 -7.01 1.54
CA LYS A 92 -4.15 -7.88 2.60
C LYS A 92 -5.10 -8.99 3.02
N TYR A 93 -6.40 -8.72 3.07
CA TYR A 93 -7.41 -9.71 3.46
C TYR A 93 -7.55 -10.89 2.48
N LYS A 94 -7.09 -10.74 1.23
CA LYS A 94 -7.12 -11.79 0.21
C LYS A 94 -5.89 -12.71 0.24
N VAL A 95 -4.89 -12.40 1.06
CA VAL A 95 -3.69 -13.25 1.20
C VAL A 95 -4.08 -14.56 1.88
N LYS A 96 -3.77 -15.67 1.22
CA LYS A 96 -4.03 -17.01 1.75
C LYS A 96 -2.93 -17.41 2.73
N GLU A 97 -3.28 -17.61 4.00
CA GLU A 97 -2.31 -17.89 5.07
C GLU A 97 -1.56 -19.22 4.92
N TRP A 98 -2.18 -20.19 4.25
CA TRP A 98 -1.60 -21.53 4.01
C TRP A 98 -0.69 -21.60 2.77
N LEU A 99 -0.50 -20.51 2.05
CA LEU A 99 0.41 -20.42 0.92
C LEU A 99 1.56 -19.45 1.23
N PRO A 100 2.75 -19.64 0.61
CA PRO A 100 3.83 -18.67 0.69
C PRO A 100 3.33 -17.26 0.29
N ARG A 101 3.73 -16.25 1.07
CA ARG A 101 3.39 -14.84 0.80
C ARG A 101 4.33 -14.25 -0.26
N THR A 102 4.32 -14.84 -1.46
CA THR A 102 5.15 -14.44 -2.61
C THR A 102 4.31 -14.42 -3.89
N GLY A 103 4.79 -13.72 -4.93
CA GLY A 103 4.11 -13.63 -6.21
C GLY A 103 2.65 -13.22 -6.07
N GLU A 104 1.74 -13.92 -6.73
CA GLU A 104 0.30 -13.62 -6.72
C GLU A 104 -0.36 -13.76 -5.34
N ASN A 105 0.30 -14.39 -4.37
CA ASN A 105 -0.19 -14.43 -2.98
C ASN A 105 0.39 -13.34 -2.09
N HIS A 106 1.19 -12.41 -2.61
CA HIS A 106 1.67 -11.25 -1.87
C HIS A 106 0.66 -10.10 -1.99
N HIS A 107 0.36 -9.41 -0.87
CA HIS A 107 -0.62 -8.32 -0.88
C HIS A 107 -0.27 -7.20 -1.85
N ALA A 108 1.01 -6.86 -1.98
CA ALA A 108 1.49 -5.82 -2.88
C ALA A 108 1.24 -6.17 -4.37
N MET A 109 1.49 -7.43 -4.78
CA MET A 109 1.14 -7.91 -6.11
C MET A 109 -0.38 -7.87 -6.35
N ARG A 110 -1.16 -8.26 -5.35
CA ARG A 110 -2.63 -8.16 -5.44
C ARG A 110 -3.11 -6.73 -5.57
N ALA A 111 -2.48 -5.78 -4.86
CA ALA A 111 -2.77 -4.36 -4.99
C ALA A 111 -2.45 -3.86 -6.41
N ARG A 112 -1.31 -4.24 -6.98
CA ARG A 112 -0.98 -3.97 -8.38
C ARG A 112 -2.05 -4.51 -9.33
N ARG A 113 -2.39 -5.80 -9.24
CA ARG A 113 -3.41 -6.44 -10.10
C ARG A 113 -4.79 -5.77 -10.00
N PHE A 114 -5.17 -5.35 -8.82
CA PHE A 114 -6.39 -4.58 -8.60
C PHE A 114 -6.31 -3.20 -9.29
N ALA A 115 -5.18 -2.50 -9.12
CA ALA A 115 -4.97 -1.17 -9.66
C ALA A 115 -4.95 -1.14 -11.21
N GLU A 116 -4.50 -2.22 -11.87
CA GLU A 116 -4.52 -2.37 -13.34
C GLU A 116 -5.93 -2.22 -13.94
N GLY A 117 -6.99 -2.42 -13.16
CA GLY A 117 -8.38 -2.12 -13.56
C GLY A 117 -8.74 -0.63 -13.59
N TYR A 118 -7.86 0.25 -13.10
CA TYR A 118 -8.11 1.69 -12.92
C TYR A 118 -7.10 2.58 -13.60
N THR A 119 -5.87 2.12 -13.77
CA THR A 119 -4.75 2.87 -14.37
C THR A 119 -3.78 1.94 -15.10
N ASP A 120 -3.14 2.45 -16.13
CA ASP A 120 -2.01 1.85 -16.85
C ASP A 120 -0.67 2.56 -16.54
N ASP A 121 -0.67 3.49 -15.57
CA ASP A 121 0.55 4.19 -15.14
C ASP A 121 1.50 3.25 -14.40
N GLU A 122 2.52 2.78 -15.11
CA GLU A 122 3.51 1.84 -14.57
C GLU A 122 4.28 2.39 -13.36
N ARG A 123 4.36 3.71 -13.19
CA ARG A 123 4.98 4.33 -12.01
C ARG A 123 4.18 4.03 -10.73
N LEU A 124 2.84 4.12 -10.84
CA LEU A 124 1.92 3.76 -9.76
C LEU A 124 1.90 2.25 -9.52
N LEU A 125 1.77 1.47 -10.60
CA LEU A 125 1.68 0.02 -10.52
C LEU A 125 2.93 -0.62 -9.92
N ALA A 126 4.13 -0.19 -10.35
CA ALA A 126 5.39 -0.67 -9.80
C ALA A 126 5.57 -0.23 -8.33
N THR A 127 5.15 0.99 -7.97
CA THR A 127 5.19 1.44 -6.58
C THR A 127 4.30 0.58 -5.70
N LEU A 128 3.07 0.25 -6.13
CA LEU A 128 2.18 -0.68 -5.41
C LEU A 128 2.80 -2.05 -5.23
N GLU A 129 3.43 -2.60 -6.28
CA GLU A 129 4.04 -3.93 -6.23
C GLU A 129 5.25 -4.00 -5.30
N LEU A 130 6.04 -2.93 -5.24
CA LEU A 130 7.36 -2.94 -4.62
C LEU A 130 7.43 -2.24 -3.26
N HIS A 131 6.36 -1.56 -2.81
CA HIS A 131 6.40 -0.70 -1.60
C HIS A 131 6.91 -1.42 -0.34
N ASP A 132 6.63 -2.71 -0.19
CA ASP A 132 7.03 -3.52 0.98
C ASP A 132 8.42 -4.19 0.81
N LYS A 133 9.04 -4.09 -0.38
CA LYS A 133 10.35 -4.69 -0.66
C LYS A 133 11.48 -4.11 0.20
N PRO A 134 11.58 -2.77 0.41
CA PRO A 134 12.62 -2.20 1.25
C PRO A 134 12.64 -2.82 2.65
N TYR A 135 11.48 -2.91 3.30
CA TYR A 135 11.36 -3.52 4.62
C TYR A 135 11.75 -5.00 4.59
N SER A 136 11.33 -5.74 3.58
CA SER A 136 11.62 -7.17 3.43
C SER A 136 13.12 -7.43 3.26
N ILE A 137 13.81 -6.66 2.39
CA ILE A 137 15.25 -6.76 2.14
C ILE A 137 16.03 -6.38 3.41
N TRP A 138 15.73 -5.21 4.00
CA TRP A 138 16.36 -4.74 5.22
C TRP A 138 16.27 -5.77 6.36
N ARG A 139 15.08 -6.33 6.59
CA ARG A 139 14.84 -7.33 7.64
C ARG A 139 15.62 -8.62 7.37
N HIS A 140 15.72 -9.05 6.12
CA HIS A 140 16.49 -10.22 5.72
C HIS A 140 17.98 -10.01 6.00
N ALA A 141 18.55 -8.92 5.52
CA ALA A 141 19.95 -8.55 5.72
C ALA A 141 20.32 -8.48 7.21
N ARG A 142 19.48 -7.84 8.03
CA ARG A 142 19.71 -7.77 9.48
C ARG A 142 19.64 -9.12 10.19
N ARG A 143 18.84 -10.05 9.68
CA ARG A 143 18.68 -11.38 10.29
C ARG A 143 19.82 -12.32 9.90
N THR A 144 20.29 -12.26 8.66
CA THR A 144 21.25 -13.21 8.10
C THR A 144 22.68 -12.69 8.08
N GLY A 145 22.88 -11.36 8.07
CA GLY A 145 24.18 -10.73 7.84
C GLY A 145 24.66 -10.85 6.39
N GLU A 146 23.83 -11.36 5.47
CA GLU A 146 24.18 -11.51 4.05
C GLU A 146 24.11 -10.16 3.32
N SER A 147 24.92 -10.03 2.25
CA SER A 147 24.83 -8.89 1.33
C SER A 147 23.43 -8.84 0.71
N HIS A 148 22.91 -7.63 0.58
CA HIS A 148 21.61 -7.34 -0.01
C HIS A 148 21.71 -6.62 -1.36
N ASP A 149 22.91 -6.34 -1.85
CA ASP A 149 23.17 -5.54 -3.05
C ASP A 149 22.35 -5.99 -4.26
N ARG A 150 22.40 -7.27 -4.58
CA ARG A 150 21.63 -7.83 -5.69
C ARG A 150 20.12 -7.62 -5.55
N ALA A 151 19.57 -7.84 -4.36
CA ALA A 151 18.13 -7.66 -4.12
C ALA A 151 17.71 -6.19 -4.23
N VAL A 152 18.60 -5.27 -3.84
CA VAL A 152 18.41 -3.82 -3.99
C VAL A 152 18.46 -3.43 -5.47
N GLU A 153 19.45 -3.91 -6.22
CA GLU A 153 19.57 -3.67 -7.66
C GLU A 153 18.32 -4.14 -8.40
N GLU A 154 17.91 -5.40 -8.19
CA GLU A 154 16.71 -5.98 -8.79
C GLU A 154 15.43 -5.18 -8.45
N MET A 155 15.34 -4.61 -7.24
CA MET A 155 14.23 -3.74 -6.86
C MET A 155 14.31 -2.40 -7.60
N ILE A 156 15.46 -1.74 -7.60
CA ILE A 156 15.67 -0.41 -8.19
C ILE A 156 15.43 -0.43 -9.70
N ASP A 157 15.90 -1.48 -10.40
CA ASP A 157 15.72 -1.64 -11.85
C ASP A 157 14.24 -1.75 -12.26
N ARG A 158 13.38 -2.15 -11.33
CA ARG A 158 11.94 -2.29 -11.53
C ARG A 158 11.13 -1.07 -11.14
N VAL A 159 11.76 -0.01 -10.61
CA VAL A 159 11.10 1.22 -10.17
C VAL A 159 11.27 2.31 -11.23
N PRO A 160 10.22 2.64 -12.03
CA PRO A 160 10.31 3.63 -13.10
C PRO A 160 10.46 5.07 -12.57
N ASP A 161 9.86 5.38 -11.41
CA ASP A 161 9.95 6.69 -10.73
C ASP A 161 10.47 6.51 -9.30
N ARG A 162 11.79 6.58 -9.14
CA ARG A 162 12.45 6.45 -7.84
C ARG A 162 12.03 7.52 -6.82
N LYS A 163 11.66 8.71 -7.30
CA LYS A 163 11.22 9.81 -6.42
C LYS A 163 9.83 9.54 -5.86
N LEU A 164 8.90 9.08 -6.71
CA LEU A 164 7.55 8.67 -6.27
C LEU A 164 7.65 7.50 -5.31
N PHE A 165 8.41 6.47 -5.68
CA PHE A 165 8.59 5.27 -4.88
C PHE A 165 9.14 5.59 -3.48
N LEU A 166 10.26 6.32 -3.41
CA LEU A 166 10.85 6.72 -2.12
C LEU A 166 9.86 7.54 -1.29
N ARG A 167 9.20 8.52 -1.93
CA ARG A 167 8.22 9.37 -1.24
C ARG A 167 7.06 8.57 -0.68
N PHE A 168 6.60 7.54 -1.39
CA PHE A 168 5.55 6.66 -0.89
C PHE A 168 6.04 5.75 0.25
N VAL A 169 7.24 5.18 0.15
CA VAL A 169 7.85 4.38 1.24
C VAL A 169 8.05 5.22 2.50
N GLU A 170 8.49 6.48 2.36
CA GLU A 170 8.57 7.43 3.46
C GLU A 170 7.20 7.69 4.10
N LEU A 171 6.18 7.88 3.27
CA LEU A 171 4.81 8.12 3.70
C LEU A 171 4.27 6.94 4.50
N ASP A 172 4.35 5.71 3.96
CA ASP A 172 3.89 4.51 4.65
C ASP A 172 4.66 4.28 5.96
N GLY A 173 5.97 4.53 5.94
CA GLY A 173 6.84 4.41 7.12
C GLY A 173 6.68 5.51 8.17
N SER A 174 5.93 6.59 7.89
CA SER A 174 5.77 7.73 8.80
C SER A 174 4.66 7.55 9.84
N THR A 175 3.85 6.50 9.74
CA THR A 175 2.72 6.28 10.65
C THR A 175 3.17 5.75 12.01
N GLU A 176 2.34 5.96 13.03
CA GLU A 176 2.62 5.55 14.40
C GLU A 176 2.93 4.04 14.50
N GLY A 177 3.91 3.67 15.32
CA GLY A 177 4.32 2.29 15.53
C GLY A 177 5.28 1.71 14.50
N LYS A 178 5.56 2.43 13.39
CA LYS A 178 6.55 2.02 12.39
C LYS A 178 7.98 2.36 12.87
N ARG A 179 8.92 1.54 12.42
CA ARG A 179 10.35 1.76 12.67
C ARG A 179 10.94 2.65 11.58
N PRO A 180 11.74 3.67 11.90
CA PRO A 180 12.35 4.56 10.91
C PRO A 180 13.48 3.90 10.11
N GLU A 181 14.19 2.91 10.69
CA GLU A 181 15.41 2.37 10.12
C GLU A 181 15.27 1.78 8.70
N PRO A 182 14.17 1.07 8.33
CA PRO A 182 14.00 0.61 6.96
C PRO A 182 13.87 1.74 5.94
N VAL A 183 13.23 2.85 6.34
CA VAL A 183 13.07 4.04 5.48
C VAL A 183 14.40 4.77 5.31
N GLU A 184 15.13 4.97 6.39
CA GLU A 184 16.46 5.58 6.36
C GLU A 184 17.43 4.76 5.50
N TRP A 185 17.38 3.44 5.67
CA TRP A 185 18.19 2.53 4.90
C TRP A 185 17.88 2.62 3.38
N VAL A 186 16.63 2.52 2.97
CA VAL A 186 16.30 2.57 1.53
C VAL A 186 16.63 3.92 0.92
N ARG A 187 16.54 5.00 1.71
CA ARG A 187 16.96 6.35 1.27
C ARG A 187 18.46 6.38 0.94
N SER A 188 19.30 5.80 1.80
CA SER A 188 20.75 5.68 1.56
C SER A 188 21.04 4.87 0.30
N GLU A 189 20.43 3.69 0.15
CA GLU A 189 20.62 2.82 -1.02
C GLU A 189 20.27 3.52 -2.34
N LEU A 190 19.15 4.27 -2.36
CA LEU A 190 18.74 5.01 -3.54
C LEU A 190 19.61 6.23 -3.83
N ALA A 191 20.22 6.85 -2.82
CA ALA A 191 21.14 7.97 -2.98
C ALA A 191 22.49 7.48 -3.53
N GLU A 192 23.10 6.46 -2.93
CA GLU A 192 24.40 5.91 -3.31
C GLU A 192 24.42 5.40 -4.74
N ARG A 193 23.31 4.81 -5.21
CA ARG A 193 23.18 4.26 -6.57
C ARG A 193 22.73 5.31 -7.62
N ARG A 194 22.59 6.56 -7.24
CA ARG A 194 22.40 7.71 -8.17
C ARG A 194 23.72 8.24 -8.70
N ASP A 195 24.78 8.13 -7.90
CA ASP A 195 26.08 8.74 -8.19
C ASP A 195 27.04 7.77 -8.92
N GLY A 196 26.59 6.53 -9.19
CA GLY A 196 27.36 5.48 -9.87
C GLY A 196 26.93 5.15 -11.31
N ALA A 197 26.07 5.96 -11.94
CA ALA A 197 25.58 5.76 -13.32
C ALA A 197 26.03 6.87 -14.26
#